data_3137f84d23ccfc07acabc911ae2810ec
#
_entry.id   3137f84d23ccfc07acabc911ae2810ec
#
_cell.length_a   1.000
_cell.length_b   1.000
_cell.length_c   1.000
_cell.angle_alpha   90.00
_cell.angle_beta   90.00
_cell.angle_gamma   90.00
#
_symmetry.space_group_name_H-M   'P 1'
#
loop_
_entity.id
_entity.type
_entity.pdbx_description
1 polymer ?
#
loop_
_entity_poly.entity_id
_entity_poly.type
_entity_poly.pdbx_seq_one_letter_code
_entity_poly.pdbx_strand_id
1 'polypeptide(L)'
;MTAWSGRELAVDFRPSRDGLPFGNVWPKGAAVRVQKRAIGRVYGGLCGGMVQLSRDRWLAGEPMPDDVSTSDPGVVDELVAAQIDSLGLPGGPLRYLALQLPHRVSARRRSTALTLAAVRADLADGLPSCVGLLRALSWNPAVLSKHHVVLAYATHEDPDETLLKVYDPNHPGNDRVKITVAADSSIRTNQRDPQPYALLAF
;
A
#
# COMPACT_ATOMS: atom_id res chain seq x y z
N MET A 1 0.54 -4.02 29.29
CA MET A 1 0.56 -3.01 28.20
C MET A 1 1.82 -2.20 28.40
N THR A 2 2.90 -2.51 27.69
CA THR A 2 4.14 -1.72 27.70
C THR A 2 3.85 -0.39 27.00
N ALA A 3 4.01 0.71 27.72
CA ALA A 3 3.97 2.05 27.12
C ALA A 3 5.16 2.17 26.15
N TRP A 4 4.87 2.44 24.90
CA TRP A 4 5.88 2.72 23.88
C TRP A 4 6.56 4.05 24.25
N SER A 5 7.89 4.07 24.34
CA SER A 5 8.68 5.25 24.75
C SER A 5 9.35 5.96 23.56
N GLY A 6 9.10 5.50 22.34
CA GLY A 6 9.77 5.93 21.13
C GLY A 6 9.14 7.17 20.47
N ARG A 7 9.76 7.63 19.36
CA ARG A 7 9.29 8.76 18.55
C ARG A 7 8.05 8.35 17.73
N GLU A 8 6.96 9.10 17.87
CA GLU A 8 5.76 8.95 17.05
C GLU A 8 5.66 10.09 16.03
N LEU A 9 5.35 9.75 14.77
CA LEU A 9 4.93 10.68 13.73
C LEU A 9 3.60 10.19 13.18
N ALA A 10 2.62 11.08 13.03
CA ALA A 10 1.30 10.72 12.54
C ALA A 10 0.63 11.88 11.82
N VAL A 11 -0.22 11.56 10.86
CA VAL A 11 -1.16 12.49 10.22
C VAL A 11 -2.59 12.10 10.58
N ASP A 12 -3.56 13.02 10.48
CA ASP A 12 -4.98 12.76 10.82
C ASP A 12 -5.72 12.00 9.70
N PHE A 13 -5.07 11.04 9.08
CA PHE A 13 -5.73 10.08 8.18
C PHE A 13 -6.28 8.91 9.01
N ARG A 14 -7.52 8.49 8.71
CA ARG A 14 -8.17 7.34 9.38
C ARG A 14 -8.77 6.42 8.33
N PRO A 15 -8.36 5.14 8.25
CA PRO A 15 -8.95 4.16 7.34
C PRO A 15 -10.48 4.09 7.35
N SER A 16 -11.10 4.23 8.54
CA SER A 16 -12.56 4.21 8.71
C SER A 16 -13.28 5.45 8.19
N ARG A 17 -12.57 6.59 8.02
CA ARG A 17 -13.14 7.86 7.55
C ARG A 17 -12.70 8.19 6.13
N ASP A 18 -11.42 8.00 5.84
CA ASP A 18 -10.75 8.53 4.66
C ASP A 18 -10.39 7.43 3.64
N GLY A 19 -10.48 6.16 4.04
CA GLY A 19 -10.30 5.01 3.17
C GLY A 19 -11.55 4.69 2.36
N LEU A 20 -11.37 3.98 1.24
CA LEU A 20 -12.51 3.46 0.48
C LEU A 20 -13.33 2.49 1.34
N PRO A 21 -14.68 2.56 1.30
CA PRO A 21 -15.55 1.76 2.18
C PRO A 21 -15.67 0.29 1.76
N PHE A 22 -15.03 -0.11 0.67
CA PHE A 22 -15.06 -1.48 0.15
C PHE A 22 -13.65 -2.08 0.03
N GLY A 23 -13.56 -3.42 0.06
CA GLY A 23 -12.31 -4.14 -0.05
C GLY A 23 -11.81 -4.32 -1.49
N ASN A 24 -10.52 -4.58 -1.63
CA ASN A 24 -9.84 -4.82 -2.91
C ASN A 24 -10.19 -6.22 -3.49
N VAL A 25 -11.48 -6.47 -3.72
CA VAL A 25 -12.02 -7.74 -4.23
C VAL A 25 -12.72 -7.50 -5.57
N TRP A 26 -12.19 -8.10 -6.63
CA TRP A 26 -12.63 -7.93 -8.00
C TRP A 26 -12.92 -9.28 -8.67
N PRO A 27 -14.05 -9.95 -8.36
CA PRO A 27 -14.32 -11.34 -8.78
C PRO A 27 -14.29 -11.55 -10.30
N LYS A 28 -14.65 -10.52 -11.07
CA LYS A 28 -14.67 -10.55 -12.55
C LYS A 28 -13.50 -9.78 -13.18
N GLY A 29 -12.55 -9.34 -12.38
CA GLY A 29 -11.52 -8.39 -12.80
C GLY A 29 -12.09 -6.99 -13.10
N ALA A 30 -11.35 -5.93 -12.71
CA ALA A 30 -11.73 -4.57 -13.05
C ALA A 30 -11.51 -4.32 -14.55
N ALA A 31 -12.52 -3.75 -15.22
CA ALA A 31 -12.42 -3.44 -16.64
C ALA A 31 -11.50 -2.24 -16.86
N VAL A 32 -10.48 -2.39 -17.71
CA VAL A 32 -9.67 -1.27 -18.20
C VAL A 32 -10.35 -0.69 -19.42
N ARG A 33 -10.66 0.61 -19.39
CA ARG A 33 -11.32 1.30 -20.49
C ARG A 33 -10.43 2.41 -21.05
N VAL A 34 -10.45 2.54 -22.38
CA VAL A 34 -9.88 3.69 -23.09
C VAL A 34 -10.99 4.27 -23.97
N GLN A 35 -11.29 5.57 -23.81
CA GLN A 35 -12.36 6.24 -24.52
C GLN A 35 -13.71 5.48 -24.43
N LYS A 36 -14.07 5.03 -23.21
CA LYS A 36 -15.28 4.24 -22.90
C LYS A 36 -15.33 2.82 -23.49
N ARG A 37 -14.30 2.37 -24.21
CA ARG A 37 -14.21 0.99 -24.74
C ARG A 37 -13.40 0.12 -23.79
N ALA A 38 -13.94 -1.03 -23.39
CA ALA A 38 -13.21 -2.00 -22.59
C ALA A 38 -12.09 -2.64 -23.45
N ILE A 39 -10.83 -2.48 -23.00
CA ILE A 39 -9.64 -3.02 -23.68
C ILE A 39 -9.02 -4.21 -22.95
N GLY A 40 -9.45 -4.48 -21.73
CA GLY A 40 -8.91 -5.56 -20.92
C GLY A 40 -9.51 -5.60 -19.52
N ARG A 41 -8.94 -6.45 -18.65
CA ARG A 41 -9.30 -6.55 -17.24
C ARG A 41 -8.06 -6.69 -16.38
N VAL A 42 -8.08 -6.07 -15.19
CA VAL A 42 -7.06 -6.21 -14.17
C VAL A 42 -7.53 -7.25 -13.15
N TYR A 43 -6.84 -8.37 -13.06
CA TYR A 43 -7.19 -9.47 -12.16
C TYR A 43 -6.38 -9.47 -10.85
N GLY A 44 -5.32 -8.68 -10.75
CA GLY A 44 -4.41 -8.63 -9.60
C GLY A 44 -4.84 -7.71 -8.46
N GLY A 45 -6.03 -7.12 -8.52
CA GLY A 45 -6.46 -6.09 -7.58
C GLY A 45 -6.03 -4.68 -7.99
N LEU A 46 -6.61 -3.68 -7.34
CA LEU A 46 -6.37 -2.25 -7.56
C LEU A 46 -5.85 -1.57 -6.29
N CYS A 47 -5.06 -2.27 -5.48
CA CYS A 47 -4.58 -1.76 -4.19
C CYS A 47 -3.82 -0.43 -4.32
N GLY A 48 -2.96 -0.28 -5.32
CA GLY A 48 -2.24 0.97 -5.59
C GLY A 48 -3.20 2.11 -5.94
N GLY A 49 -4.18 1.86 -6.82
CA GLY A 49 -5.21 2.84 -7.17
C GLY A 49 -6.07 3.24 -5.98
N MET A 50 -6.47 2.27 -5.15
CA MET A 50 -7.26 2.53 -3.94
C MET A 50 -6.48 3.38 -2.92
N VAL A 51 -5.21 3.09 -2.71
CA VAL A 51 -4.32 3.85 -1.82
C VAL A 51 -4.11 5.27 -2.37
N GLN A 52 -3.82 5.39 -3.66
CA GLN A 52 -3.58 6.69 -4.29
C GLN A 52 -4.83 7.57 -4.25
N LEU A 53 -6.00 7.04 -4.63
CA LEU A 53 -7.26 7.79 -4.61
C LEU A 53 -7.62 8.26 -3.19
N SER A 54 -7.46 7.39 -2.18
CA SER A 54 -7.73 7.76 -0.78
C SER A 54 -6.77 8.85 -0.30
N ARG A 55 -5.50 8.76 -0.69
CA ARG A 55 -4.48 9.76 -0.36
C ARG A 55 -4.78 11.10 -1.02
N ASP A 56 -5.10 11.11 -2.31
CA ASP A 56 -5.33 12.34 -3.07
C ASP A 56 -6.57 13.08 -2.59
N ARG A 57 -7.67 12.36 -2.28
CA ARG A 57 -8.88 12.97 -1.67
C ARG A 57 -8.57 13.56 -0.30
N TRP A 58 -7.83 12.83 0.53
CA TRP A 58 -7.44 13.33 1.85
C TRP A 58 -6.60 14.60 1.74
N LEU A 59 -5.63 14.65 0.81
CA LEU A 59 -4.80 15.84 0.56
C LEU A 59 -5.61 17.03 0.03
N ALA A 60 -6.66 16.77 -0.76
CA ALA A 60 -7.58 17.79 -1.25
C ALA A 60 -8.60 18.25 -0.19
N GLY A 61 -8.66 17.58 0.98
CA GLY A 61 -9.70 17.83 1.99
C GLY A 61 -11.09 17.36 1.56
N GLU A 62 -11.17 16.45 0.58
CA GLU A 62 -12.41 15.90 0.05
C GLU A 62 -12.83 14.66 0.85
N PRO A 63 -14.07 14.61 1.39
CA PRO A 63 -14.53 13.42 2.10
C PRO A 63 -14.65 12.23 1.14
N MET A 64 -14.43 11.02 1.67
CA MET A 64 -14.75 9.80 0.93
C MET A 64 -16.28 9.64 0.88
N PRO A 65 -16.89 9.50 -0.31
CA PRO A 65 -18.33 9.28 -0.41
C PRO A 65 -18.72 7.93 0.21
N ASP A 66 -19.81 7.92 0.99
CA ASP A 66 -20.28 6.72 1.70
C ASP A 66 -20.91 5.66 0.78
N ASP A 67 -21.43 6.10 -0.39
CA ASP A 67 -22.18 5.28 -1.33
C ASP A 67 -21.36 4.70 -2.48
N VAL A 68 -20.04 4.93 -2.51
CA VAL A 68 -19.16 4.36 -3.55
C VAL A 68 -19.05 2.84 -3.42
N SER A 69 -19.11 2.17 -4.55
CA SER A 69 -19.00 0.72 -4.62
C SER A 69 -18.18 0.22 -5.81
N THR A 70 -17.77 -1.04 -5.75
CA THR A 70 -17.09 -1.72 -6.87
C THR A 70 -17.99 -1.89 -8.12
N SER A 71 -19.26 -1.60 -8.01
CA SER A 71 -20.23 -1.65 -9.12
C SER A 71 -20.37 -0.32 -9.86
N ASP A 72 -19.81 0.76 -9.31
CA ASP A 72 -19.81 2.08 -9.94
C ASP A 72 -18.73 2.15 -11.04
N PRO A 73 -19.10 2.25 -12.32
CA PRO A 73 -18.13 2.32 -13.42
C PRO A 73 -17.22 3.55 -13.35
N GLY A 74 -17.71 4.69 -12.84
CA GLY A 74 -16.92 5.91 -12.69
C GLY A 74 -15.78 5.70 -11.69
N VAL A 75 -16.10 5.18 -10.51
CA VAL A 75 -15.11 4.85 -9.47
C VAL A 75 -14.11 3.82 -9.95
N VAL A 76 -14.57 2.78 -10.68
CA VAL A 76 -13.67 1.78 -11.24
C VAL A 76 -12.70 2.39 -12.25
N ASP A 77 -13.16 3.28 -13.11
CA ASP A 77 -12.32 3.95 -14.11
C ASP A 77 -11.27 4.87 -13.43
N GLU A 78 -11.65 5.60 -12.37
CA GLU A 78 -10.73 6.39 -11.54
C GLU A 78 -9.67 5.50 -10.85
N LEU A 79 -10.09 4.40 -10.25
CA LEU A 79 -9.17 3.47 -9.59
C LEU A 79 -8.18 2.82 -10.56
N VAL A 80 -8.63 2.49 -11.77
CA VAL A 80 -7.75 1.95 -12.81
C VAL A 80 -6.74 3.00 -13.27
N ALA A 81 -7.15 4.26 -13.46
CA ALA A 81 -6.25 5.36 -13.79
C ALA A 81 -5.22 5.57 -12.68
N ALA A 82 -5.66 5.71 -11.43
CA ALA A 82 -4.79 5.86 -10.27
C ALA A 82 -3.85 4.65 -10.08
N GLN A 83 -4.30 3.43 -10.40
CA GLN A 83 -3.44 2.23 -10.37
C GLN A 83 -2.31 2.32 -11.39
N ILE A 84 -2.60 2.79 -12.60
CA ILE A 84 -1.58 2.95 -13.65
C ILE A 84 -0.56 4.01 -13.23
N ASP A 85 -1.03 5.13 -12.69
CA ASP A 85 -0.17 6.22 -12.20
C ASP A 85 0.70 5.75 -11.02
N SER A 86 0.10 5.03 -10.06
CA SER A 86 0.81 4.48 -8.89
C SER A 86 1.91 3.47 -9.26
N LEU A 87 1.84 2.84 -10.43
CA LEU A 87 2.88 1.91 -10.87
C LEU A 87 4.20 2.62 -11.21
N GLY A 88 4.20 3.94 -11.45
CA GLY A 88 5.41 4.69 -11.81
C GLY A 88 6.14 4.06 -12.99
N LEU A 89 5.40 3.77 -14.06
CA LEU A 89 5.95 3.03 -15.22
C LEU A 89 7.12 3.77 -15.88
N PRO A 90 8.16 3.01 -16.31
CA PRO A 90 8.34 1.56 -16.18
C PRO A 90 9.02 1.13 -14.86
N GLY A 91 9.40 2.06 -13.99
CA GLY A 91 10.29 1.83 -12.86
C GLY A 91 9.71 0.95 -11.75
N GLY A 92 8.45 1.16 -11.36
CA GLY A 92 7.81 0.46 -10.25
C GLY A 92 7.77 -1.07 -10.42
N PRO A 93 7.17 -1.61 -11.50
CA PRO A 93 7.16 -3.04 -11.74
C PRO A 93 8.55 -3.66 -11.82
N LEU A 94 9.53 -2.98 -12.41
CA LEU A 94 10.91 -3.46 -12.50
C LEU A 94 11.57 -3.56 -11.12
N ARG A 95 11.28 -2.63 -10.20
CA ARG A 95 11.77 -2.71 -8.81
C ARG A 95 11.20 -3.91 -8.08
N TYR A 96 9.90 -4.19 -8.22
CA TYR A 96 9.29 -5.42 -7.66
C TYR A 96 9.93 -6.67 -8.26
N LEU A 97 10.06 -6.74 -9.59
CA LEU A 97 10.71 -7.87 -10.28
C LEU A 97 12.14 -8.11 -9.78
N ALA A 98 12.92 -7.06 -9.59
CA ALA A 98 14.29 -7.18 -9.08
C ALA A 98 14.34 -7.69 -7.64
N LEU A 99 13.42 -7.20 -6.76
CA LEU A 99 13.42 -7.55 -5.34
C LEU A 99 12.77 -8.90 -5.04
N GLN A 100 11.86 -9.39 -5.90
CA GLN A 100 11.22 -10.70 -5.71
C GLN A 100 12.16 -11.88 -5.96
N LEU A 101 13.33 -11.66 -6.57
CA LEU A 101 14.30 -12.73 -6.79
C LEU A 101 14.84 -13.26 -5.45
N PRO A 102 14.81 -14.59 -5.21
CA PRO A 102 15.15 -15.18 -3.90
C PRO A 102 16.51 -14.76 -3.34
N HIS A 103 17.54 -14.64 -4.19
CA HIS A 103 18.90 -14.30 -3.80
C HIS A 103 19.12 -12.83 -3.42
N ARG A 104 18.14 -11.94 -3.58
CA ARG A 104 18.26 -10.49 -3.37
C ARG A 104 18.04 -10.03 -1.92
N VAL A 105 18.51 -10.79 -0.93
CA VAL A 105 18.28 -10.50 0.50
C VAL A 105 18.77 -9.10 0.91
N SER A 106 20.02 -8.77 0.60
CA SER A 106 20.61 -7.46 0.96
C SER A 106 19.89 -6.28 0.28
N ALA A 107 19.45 -6.46 -0.99
CA ALA A 107 18.68 -5.45 -1.69
C ALA A 107 17.31 -5.21 -1.04
N ARG A 108 16.65 -6.26 -0.56
CA ARG A 108 15.38 -6.16 0.19
C ARG A 108 15.55 -5.42 1.52
N ARG A 109 16.59 -5.73 2.30
CA ARG A 109 16.91 -5.03 3.55
C ARG A 109 17.15 -3.54 3.29
N ARG A 110 17.95 -3.22 2.26
CA ARG A 110 18.21 -1.83 1.87
C ARG A 110 16.91 -1.13 1.42
N SER A 111 16.08 -1.78 0.61
CA SER A 111 14.78 -1.23 0.19
C SER A 111 13.90 -0.90 1.39
N THR A 112 13.78 -1.83 2.35
CA THR A 112 13.01 -1.62 3.59
C THR A 112 13.54 -0.43 4.39
N ALA A 113 14.85 -0.33 4.60
CA ALA A 113 15.44 0.80 5.33
C ALA A 113 15.19 2.15 4.64
N LEU A 114 15.35 2.21 3.31
CA LEU A 114 15.04 3.43 2.52
C LEU A 114 13.56 3.77 2.56
N THR A 115 12.69 2.77 2.54
CA THR A 115 11.24 2.99 2.65
C THR A 115 10.85 3.56 4.00
N LEU A 116 11.40 3.02 5.09
CA LEU A 116 11.15 3.58 6.43
C LEU A 116 11.65 5.02 6.55
N ALA A 117 12.79 5.36 5.94
CA ALA A 117 13.29 6.73 5.90
C ALA A 117 12.34 7.66 5.12
N ALA A 118 11.81 7.20 3.96
CA ALA A 118 10.84 7.95 3.17
C ALA A 118 9.53 8.16 3.94
N VAL A 119 8.98 7.10 4.56
CA VAL A 119 7.77 7.20 5.41
C VAL A 119 7.96 8.24 6.52
N ARG A 120 9.11 8.25 7.18
CA ARG A 120 9.41 9.26 8.22
C ARG A 120 9.42 10.67 7.66
N ALA A 121 10.04 10.87 6.51
CA ALA A 121 10.09 12.19 5.87
C ALA A 121 8.69 12.67 5.50
N ASP A 122 7.90 11.84 4.80
CA ASP A 122 6.53 12.18 4.41
C ASP A 122 5.67 12.52 5.63
N LEU A 123 5.68 11.68 6.67
CA LEU A 123 4.89 11.92 7.89
C LEU A 123 5.35 13.18 8.66
N ALA A 124 6.64 13.49 8.63
CA ALA A 124 7.16 14.72 9.22
C ALA A 124 6.70 15.97 8.46
N ASP A 125 6.52 15.84 7.14
CA ASP A 125 5.96 16.87 6.26
C ASP A 125 4.41 16.91 6.28
N GLY A 126 3.78 16.10 7.14
CA GLY A 126 2.33 16.05 7.28
C GLY A 126 1.63 15.25 6.16
N LEU A 127 2.34 14.37 5.45
CA LEU A 127 1.82 13.60 4.33
C LEU A 127 1.75 12.10 4.66
N PRO A 128 0.64 11.40 4.34
CA PRO A 128 0.62 9.95 4.41
C PRO A 128 1.43 9.35 3.27
N SER A 129 2.13 8.24 3.52
CA SER A 129 3.15 7.67 2.63
C SER A 129 2.70 6.36 2.00
N CYS A 130 2.80 6.24 0.66
CA CYS A 130 2.50 5.00 -0.05
C CYS A 130 3.64 3.98 0.15
N VAL A 131 3.28 2.77 0.57
CA VAL A 131 4.24 1.70 0.86
C VAL A 131 3.87 0.43 0.11
N GLY A 132 4.79 -0.04 -0.72
CA GLY A 132 4.68 -1.34 -1.38
C GLY A 132 5.12 -2.48 -0.47
N LEU A 133 4.39 -3.59 -0.53
CA LEU A 133 4.66 -4.81 0.21
C LEU A 133 5.07 -5.92 -0.75
N LEU A 134 6.30 -6.40 -0.65
CA LEU A 134 6.79 -7.56 -1.40
C LEU A 134 6.29 -8.84 -0.69
N ARG A 135 5.24 -9.45 -1.18
CA ARG A 135 4.58 -10.62 -0.54
C ARG A 135 4.96 -11.98 -1.14
N ALA A 136 5.78 -12.01 -2.19
CA ALA A 136 6.20 -13.26 -2.82
C ALA A 136 7.65 -13.20 -3.28
N LEU A 137 8.36 -14.33 -3.20
CA LEU A 137 9.68 -14.52 -3.77
C LEU A 137 9.58 -15.52 -4.92
N SER A 138 10.01 -15.15 -6.12
CA SER A 138 9.91 -16.00 -7.30
C SER A 138 10.77 -15.48 -8.45
N TRP A 139 11.17 -16.39 -9.32
CA TRP A 139 11.72 -16.06 -10.64
C TRP A 139 10.63 -15.79 -11.68
N ASN A 140 9.37 -16.16 -11.37
CA ASN A 140 8.25 -15.99 -12.27
C ASN A 140 7.68 -14.56 -12.17
N PRO A 141 7.69 -13.75 -13.25
CA PRO A 141 7.12 -12.40 -13.23
C PRO A 141 5.61 -12.37 -12.97
N ALA A 142 4.89 -13.46 -13.20
CA ALA A 142 3.44 -13.52 -12.96
C ALA A 142 3.06 -13.32 -11.48
N VAL A 143 4.00 -13.48 -10.52
CA VAL A 143 3.75 -13.23 -9.11
C VAL A 143 3.70 -11.74 -8.75
N LEU A 144 3.94 -10.81 -9.68
CA LEU A 144 3.74 -9.37 -9.45
C LEU A 144 2.35 -9.06 -8.90
N SER A 145 1.33 -9.79 -9.34
CA SER A 145 -0.05 -9.62 -8.85
C SER A 145 -0.27 -10.02 -7.38
N LYS A 146 0.71 -10.68 -6.74
CA LYS A 146 0.68 -11.04 -5.31
C LYS A 146 1.23 -9.93 -4.40
N HIS A 147 1.92 -8.95 -4.96
CA HIS A 147 2.41 -7.81 -4.21
C HIS A 147 1.26 -6.87 -3.86
N HIS A 148 1.47 -6.00 -2.89
CA HIS A 148 0.40 -5.19 -2.35
C HIS A 148 0.89 -3.77 -2.07
N VAL A 149 -0.03 -2.82 -1.96
CA VAL A 149 0.26 -1.42 -1.60
C VAL A 149 -0.64 -1.03 -0.46
N VAL A 150 -0.10 -0.31 0.51
CA VAL A 150 -0.80 0.25 1.67
C VAL A 150 -0.42 1.72 1.85
N LEU A 151 -1.19 2.48 2.62
CA LEU A 151 -0.89 3.86 2.97
C LEU A 151 -0.50 3.95 4.45
N ALA A 152 0.75 4.29 4.74
CA ALA A 152 1.21 4.55 6.09
C ALA A 152 0.80 5.95 6.53
N TYR A 153 0.08 6.04 7.65
CA TYR A 153 -0.39 7.31 8.22
C TYR A 153 0.17 7.60 9.61
N ALA A 154 0.85 6.64 10.22
CA ALA A 154 1.61 6.86 11.44
C ALA A 154 2.78 5.88 11.53
N THR A 155 3.86 6.32 12.16
CA THR A 155 4.99 5.48 12.56
C THR A 155 5.31 5.68 14.03
N HIS A 156 5.73 4.59 14.65
CA HIS A 156 6.21 4.57 16.02
C HIS A 156 7.52 3.80 16.08
N GLU A 157 8.56 4.40 16.61
CA GLU A 157 9.93 3.86 16.57
C GLU A 157 10.46 3.59 17.96
N ASP A 158 10.88 2.35 18.18
CA ASP A 158 11.66 1.91 19.31
C ASP A 158 13.04 1.42 18.84
N PRO A 159 14.03 1.24 19.72
CA PRO A 159 15.33 0.72 19.36
C PRO A 159 15.30 -0.63 18.66
N ASP A 160 14.32 -1.50 18.98
CA ASP A 160 14.23 -2.86 18.49
C ASP A 160 13.29 -3.03 17.31
N GLU A 161 12.34 -2.11 17.10
CA GLU A 161 11.35 -2.22 16.02
C GLU A 161 10.75 -0.89 15.60
N THR A 162 10.28 -0.82 14.37
CA THR A 162 9.47 0.26 13.82
C THR A 162 8.07 -0.27 13.53
N LEU A 163 7.04 0.37 14.07
CA LEU A 163 5.65 0.06 13.82
C LEU A 163 5.06 1.10 12.87
N LEU A 164 4.40 0.66 11.81
CA LEU A 164 3.59 1.49 10.90
C LEU A 164 2.11 1.20 11.13
N LYS A 165 1.29 2.24 11.32
CA LYS A 165 -0.17 2.14 11.18
C LYS A 165 -0.52 2.42 9.73
N VAL A 166 -1.33 1.56 9.11
CA VAL A 166 -1.58 1.62 7.68
C VAL A 166 -3.06 1.48 7.34
N TYR A 167 -3.49 2.19 6.30
CA TYR A 167 -4.69 1.83 5.55
C TYR A 167 -4.33 0.71 4.58
N ASP A 168 -5.00 -0.42 4.73
CA ASP A 168 -4.87 -1.57 3.84
C ASP A 168 -6.19 -1.79 3.09
N PRO A 169 -6.22 -1.65 1.75
CA PRO A 169 -7.42 -1.86 0.95
C PRO A 169 -8.05 -3.27 1.07
N ASN A 170 -7.31 -4.26 1.56
CA ASN A 170 -7.88 -5.59 1.86
C ASN A 170 -8.70 -5.61 3.15
N HIS A 171 -8.55 -4.60 4.01
CA HIS A 171 -9.19 -4.48 5.31
C HIS A 171 -9.89 -3.11 5.44
N PRO A 172 -10.94 -2.83 4.62
CA PRO A 172 -11.61 -1.53 4.60
C PRO A 172 -12.16 -1.15 5.98
N GLY A 173 -12.05 0.13 6.33
CA GLY A 173 -12.54 0.67 7.60
C GLY A 173 -11.80 0.20 8.85
N ASN A 174 -10.70 -0.54 8.73
CA ASN A 174 -9.97 -1.08 9.87
C ASN A 174 -8.78 -0.18 10.28
N ASP A 175 -8.97 0.66 11.30
CA ASP A 175 -7.95 1.55 11.87
C ASP A 175 -6.86 0.82 12.67
N ARG A 176 -6.92 -0.51 12.78
CA ARG A 176 -6.00 -1.30 13.61
C ARG A 176 -4.96 -2.08 12.81
N VAL A 177 -4.91 -1.90 11.50
CA VAL A 177 -3.92 -2.60 10.67
C VAL A 177 -2.54 -2.03 10.95
N LYS A 178 -1.58 -2.93 11.23
CA LYS A 178 -0.21 -2.59 11.61
C LYS A 178 0.80 -3.47 10.86
N ILE A 179 1.92 -2.85 10.53
CA ILE A 179 3.11 -3.53 10.03
C ILE A 179 4.25 -3.22 11.00
N THR A 180 4.94 -4.25 11.47
CA THR A 180 6.10 -4.12 12.35
C THR A 180 7.34 -4.56 11.59
N VAL A 181 8.39 -3.74 11.63
CA VAL A 181 9.70 -4.03 11.07
C VAL A 181 10.69 -4.12 12.23
N ALA A 182 11.23 -5.30 12.49
CA ALA A 182 12.22 -5.50 13.54
C ALA A 182 13.62 -5.04 13.11
N ALA A 183 14.54 -4.87 14.06
CA ALA A 183 15.92 -4.46 13.81
C ALA A 183 16.69 -5.38 12.85
N ASP A 184 16.35 -6.68 12.80
CA ASP A 184 16.90 -7.65 11.84
C ASP A 184 16.29 -7.54 10.42
N SER A 185 15.40 -6.58 10.23
CA SER A 185 14.61 -6.33 9.00
C SER A 185 13.54 -7.39 8.72
N SER A 186 13.19 -8.23 9.68
CA SER A 186 12.00 -9.09 9.56
C SER A 186 10.73 -8.22 9.63
N ILE A 187 9.72 -8.57 8.83
CA ILE A 187 8.51 -7.77 8.70
C ILE A 187 7.30 -8.64 9.06
N ARG A 188 6.41 -8.10 9.88
CA ARG A 188 5.17 -8.77 10.30
C ARG A 188 3.99 -7.84 10.12
N THR A 189 2.85 -8.39 9.71
CA THR A 189 1.54 -7.71 9.79
C THR A 189 0.70 -8.38 10.87
N ASN A 190 -0.16 -7.62 11.53
CA ASN A 190 -1.11 -8.14 12.49
C ASN A 190 -2.38 -8.74 11.83
N GLN A 191 -2.41 -8.83 10.51
CA GLN A 191 -3.48 -9.47 9.75
C GLN A 191 -3.09 -10.89 9.35
N ARG A 192 -4.08 -11.69 8.90
CA ARG A 192 -3.86 -13.06 8.38
C ARG A 192 -3.29 -13.11 6.96
N ASP A 193 -2.89 -11.97 6.43
CA ASP A 193 -2.28 -11.85 5.11
C ASP A 193 -0.87 -12.45 5.07
N PRO A 194 -0.36 -12.76 3.86
CA PRO A 194 1.04 -13.17 3.70
C PRO A 194 1.99 -12.11 4.25
N GLN A 195 2.96 -12.55 5.06
CA GLN A 195 3.97 -11.66 5.64
C GLN A 195 4.85 -11.08 4.53
N PRO A 196 5.15 -9.77 4.56
CA PRO A 196 6.02 -9.15 3.57
C PRO A 196 7.48 -9.56 3.74
N TYR A 197 8.19 -9.69 2.62
CA TYR A 197 9.64 -9.92 2.58
C TYR A 197 10.44 -8.61 2.49
N ALA A 198 9.82 -7.53 2.06
CA ALA A 198 10.41 -6.20 1.99
C ALA A 198 9.35 -5.12 1.87
N LEU A 199 9.72 -3.88 2.20
CA LEU A 199 8.98 -2.65 1.90
C LEU A 199 9.64 -1.94 0.71
N LEU A 200 8.80 -1.25 -0.08
CA LEU A 200 9.20 -0.43 -1.23
C LEU A 200 8.57 0.96 -1.12
N ALA A 201 9.38 2.03 -1.26
CA ALA A 201 8.87 3.40 -1.41
C ALA A 201 8.36 3.63 -2.84
N PHE A 202 7.34 4.44 -2.99
CA PHE A 202 6.75 4.90 -4.25
C PHE A 202 7.17 6.33 -4.54
#